data_a0e6e06f747f48d8be4664dde308e33c
#
_entry.id   a0e6e06f747f48d8be4664dde308e33c
#
_cell.length_a   1.000
_cell.length_b   1.000
_cell.length_c   1.000
_cell.angle_alpha   90.00
_cell.angle_beta   90.00
_cell.angle_gamma   90.00
#
_symmetry.space_group_name_H-M   'P 1'
#
loop_
_entity.id
_entity.type
_entity.pdbx_description
1 polymer ?
#
loop_
_entity_poly.entity_id
_entity_poly.type
_entity_poly.pdbx_seq_one_letter_code
_entity_poly.pdbx_strand_id
1 'polypeptide(L)' 'MKPSIGRIVHYRSYGTPGGEYLPEPRAAIITAIGDGDDVSLCVLNPTGLFFNEKVPYAEDPTPGHWSWPPRV' A
#
# COMPACT_ATOMS: atom_id res chain seq x y z
N MET A 1 9.87 7.89 -10.02
CA MET A 1 8.77 8.83 -9.69
C MET A 1 8.71 8.98 -8.18
N LYS A 2 8.63 10.21 -7.68
CA LYS A 2 8.56 10.44 -6.25
C LYS A 2 7.13 10.34 -5.75
N PRO A 3 6.90 9.74 -4.57
CA PRO A 3 5.57 9.74 -3.99
C PRO A 3 5.13 11.14 -3.58
N SER A 4 3.83 11.41 -3.66
CA SER A 4 3.25 12.66 -3.19
C SER A 4 1.86 12.40 -2.65
N ILE A 5 1.41 13.29 -1.77
CA ILE A 5 0.09 13.16 -1.15
C ILE A 5 -0.99 13.13 -2.22
N GLY A 6 -1.93 12.22 -2.10
CA GLY A 6 -3.04 12.06 -3.02
C GLY A 6 -2.80 11.06 -4.16
N ARG A 7 -1.58 10.56 -4.30
CA ARG A 7 -1.28 9.55 -5.32
C ARG A 7 -1.89 8.22 -4.93
N ILE A 8 -2.35 7.50 -5.93
CA ILE A 8 -2.84 6.13 -5.75
C ILE A 8 -1.70 5.17 -6.02
N VAL A 9 -1.46 4.28 -5.06
CA VAL A 9 -0.40 3.26 -5.15
C VAL A 9 -0.99 1.92 -4.77
N HIS A 10 -0.19 0.87 -4.87
CA HIS A 10 -0.57 -0.44 -4.38
C HIS A 10 0.07 -0.69 -3.01
N TYR A 11 -0.70 -1.26 -2.11
CA TYR A 11 -0.20 -1.79 -0.85
C TYR A 11 -0.39 -3.29 -0.88
N ARG A 12 0.67 -4.06 -0.61
CA ARG A 12 0.59 -5.52 -0.60
C ARG A 12 0.16 -5.99 0.77
N SER A 13 -1.04 -6.56 0.86
CA SER A 13 -1.53 -7.08 2.13
C SER A 13 -0.80 -8.37 2.51
N TYR A 14 -0.77 -8.65 3.82
CA TYR A 14 -0.17 -9.90 4.31
C TYR A 14 -1.06 -11.11 4.09
N GLY A 15 -2.35 -10.91 3.94
CA GLY A 15 -3.31 -11.98 3.97
C GLY A 15 -3.61 -12.39 5.41
N THR A 16 -4.56 -13.30 5.59
CA THR A 16 -4.94 -13.83 6.89
C THR A 16 -4.65 -15.33 6.95
N PRO A 17 -4.33 -15.85 8.14
CA PRO A 17 -4.05 -17.29 8.27
C PRO A 17 -5.19 -18.19 7.81
N GLY A 18 -6.43 -17.74 7.96
CA GLY A 18 -7.59 -18.51 7.55
C GLY A 18 -7.94 -18.39 6.07
N GLY A 19 -7.18 -17.60 5.30
CA GLY A 19 -7.47 -17.38 3.89
C GLY A 19 -8.67 -16.48 3.63
N GLU A 20 -9.16 -15.77 4.65
CA GLU A 20 -10.29 -14.85 4.49
C GLU A 20 -9.92 -13.67 3.61
N TYR A 21 -8.67 -13.20 3.73
CA TYR A 21 -8.12 -12.14 2.89
C TYR A 21 -6.85 -12.66 2.26
N LEU A 22 -6.72 -12.52 0.95
CA LEU A 22 -5.55 -13.00 0.22
C LEU A 22 -4.42 -11.97 0.28
N PRO A 23 -3.14 -12.42 0.23
CA PRO A 23 -2.01 -11.52 0.13
C PRO A 23 -1.92 -10.96 -1.29
N GLU A 24 -2.65 -9.90 -1.55
CA GLU A 24 -2.78 -9.32 -2.88
C GLU A 24 -2.65 -7.80 -2.84
N PRO A 25 -2.41 -7.16 -3.99
CA PRO A 25 -2.36 -5.70 -4.03
C PRO A 25 -3.69 -5.09 -3.65
N ARG A 26 -3.63 -4.03 -2.84
CA ARG A 26 -4.79 -3.22 -2.49
C ARG A 26 -4.57 -1.81 -3.03
N ALA A 27 -5.61 -1.18 -3.49
CA ALA A 27 -5.53 0.24 -3.83
C ALA A 27 -5.29 1.03 -2.55
N ALA A 28 -4.43 2.04 -2.62
CA ALA A 28 -4.15 2.88 -1.46
C ALA A 28 -3.86 4.30 -1.91
N ILE A 29 -4.21 5.26 -1.05
CA ILE A 29 -3.98 6.68 -1.32
C ILE A 29 -2.92 7.16 -0.33
N ILE A 30 -1.89 7.83 -0.84
CA ILE A 30 -0.85 8.41 0.01
C ILE A 30 -1.45 9.60 0.76
N THR A 31 -1.38 9.54 2.08
CA THR A 31 -1.91 10.59 2.96
C THR A 31 -0.84 11.45 3.59
N ALA A 32 0.39 10.95 3.67
CA ALA A 32 1.53 11.70 4.21
C ALA A 32 2.82 11.12 3.66
N ILE A 33 3.85 11.96 3.60
CA ILE A 33 5.19 11.56 3.17
C ILE A 33 6.07 11.48 4.41
N GLY A 34 6.78 10.37 4.54
CA GLY A 34 7.72 10.18 5.64
C GLY A 34 9.16 10.34 5.17
N ASP A 35 10.07 9.68 5.88
CA ASP A 35 11.49 9.72 5.53
C ASP A 35 11.77 8.80 4.34
N GLY A 36 12.65 9.25 3.46
CA GLY A 36 12.99 8.47 2.28
C GLY A 36 11.76 8.18 1.43
N ASP A 37 11.51 6.91 1.18
CA ASP A 37 10.35 6.48 0.40
C ASP A 37 9.20 5.95 1.27
N ASP A 38 9.28 6.13 2.59
CA ASP A 38 8.20 5.73 3.48
C ASP A 38 7.03 6.69 3.34
N VAL A 39 5.83 6.15 3.35
CA VAL A 39 4.61 6.95 3.26
C VAL A 39 3.56 6.43 4.23
N SER A 40 2.60 7.28 4.54
CA SER A 40 1.37 6.85 5.21
C SER A 40 0.30 6.63 4.16
N LEU A 41 -0.50 5.60 4.34
CA LEU A 41 -1.50 5.18 3.36
C LEU A 41 -2.88 5.06 3.99
N CYS A 42 -3.89 5.40 3.19
CA CYS A 42 -5.25 4.94 3.42
C CYS A 42 -5.47 3.78 2.46
N VAL A 43 -5.51 2.57 2.99
CA VAL A 43 -5.64 1.35 2.19
C VAL A 43 -7.13 1.05 2.00
N LEU A 44 -7.53 0.85 0.75
CA LEU A 44 -8.91 0.57 0.39
C LEU A 44 -9.10 -0.95 0.28
N ASN A 45 -9.54 -1.56 1.36
CA ASN A 45 -9.91 -2.97 1.32
C ASN A 45 -11.29 -3.11 0.70
N PRO A 46 -11.65 -4.29 0.20
CA PRO A 46 -12.98 -4.47 -0.42
C PRO A 46 -14.14 -4.06 0.46
N THR A 47 -14.00 -4.18 1.78
CA THR A 47 -15.09 -3.92 2.71
C THR A 47 -14.82 -2.80 3.70
N GLY A 48 -13.75 -2.02 3.53
CA GLY A 48 -13.47 -0.93 4.46
C GLY A 48 -12.13 -0.29 4.26
N LEU A 49 -11.87 0.74 5.04
CA LEU A 49 -10.62 1.50 4.97
C LEU A 49 -9.69 1.07 6.09
N PHE A 50 -8.41 1.14 5.81
CA PHE A 50 -7.39 0.84 6.79
C PHE A 50 -6.25 1.84 6.66
N PHE A 51 -5.89 2.49 7.78
CA PHE A 51 -4.84 3.51 7.78
C PHE A 51 -3.54 2.90 8.28
N ASN A 52 -2.47 3.08 7.53
CA ASN A 52 -1.18 2.50 7.83
C ASN A 52 -0.09 3.56 7.72
N GLU A 53 0.73 3.68 8.76
CA GLU A 53 1.82 4.65 8.78
C GLU A 53 3.15 3.99 8.51
N LYS A 54 4.11 4.79 8.01
CA LYS A 54 5.50 4.36 7.81
C LYS A 54 5.61 3.09 6.96
N VAL A 55 4.89 3.10 5.85
CA VAL A 55 4.92 1.97 4.92
C VAL A 55 6.13 2.13 4.00
N PRO A 56 7.07 1.18 4.01
CA PRO A 56 8.25 1.28 3.16
C PRO A 56 7.93 0.91 1.72
N TYR A 57 8.76 1.39 0.81
CA TYR A 57 8.65 1.09 -0.61
C TYR A 57 9.35 -0.23 -0.93
N ALA A 58 8.77 -0.97 -1.87
CA ALA A 58 9.44 -2.12 -2.49
C ALA A 58 9.16 -2.10 -3.98
N GLU A 59 10.18 -2.32 -4.79
CA GLU A 59 10.01 -2.33 -6.24
C GLU A 59 9.14 -3.50 -6.68
N ASP A 60 9.39 -4.67 -6.11
CA ASP A 60 8.55 -5.83 -6.34
C ASP A 60 7.51 -5.97 -5.24
N PRO A 61 6.29 -6.45 -5.54
CA PRO A 61 5.25 -6.58 -4.53
C PRO A 61 5.72 -7.42 -3.34
N THR A 62 5.77 -6.79 -2.17
CA THR A 62 6.24 -7.40 -0.94
C THR A 62 5.22 -7.11 0.16
N PRO A 63 4.77 -8.10 0.93
CA PRO A 63 3.81 -7.86 2.01
C PRO A 63 4.26 -6.75 2.94
N GLY A 64 3.34 -5.85 3.29
CA GLY A 64 3.63 -4.73 4.17
C GLY A 64 4.34 -3.55 3.53
N HIS A 65 4.52 -3.59 2.22
CA HIS A 65 5.20 -2.54 1.48
C HIS A 65 4.26 -1.94 0.43
N TRP A 66 4.58 -0.72 -0.02
CA TRP A 66 3.86 -0.11 -1.13
C TRP A 66 4.71 -0.17 -2.39
N SER A 67 4.04 -0.12 -3.53
CA SER A 67 4.70 -0.08 -4.82
C SER A 67 3.83 0.70 -5.79
N TRP A 68 4.44 1.15 -6.89
CA TRP A 68 3.68 1.80 -7.94
C TRP A 68 2.84 0.76 -8.68
N PRO A 69 1.59 1.10 -9.05
CA PRO A 69 0.80 0.18 -9.86
C PRO A 69 1.49 -0.08 -11.19
N PRO A 70 1.43 -1.31 -11.70
CA PRO A 70 1.99 -1.58 -13.02
C PRO A 70 1.22 -0.82 -14.09
N ARG A 71 1.92 -0.41 -15.12
CA ARG A 71 1.28 0.23 -16.27
C ARG A 71 0.59 -0.81 -17.13
N VAL A 72 -0.58 -0.48 -17.59
CA VAL A 72 -1.35 -1.32 -18.51
C VAL A 72 -1.47 -0.67 -19.87
#